data_32ee48b023862be9cc199b7d5d345d24
#
_entry.id   32ee48b023862be9cc199b7d5d345d24
#
_cell.length_a   1.000
_cell.length_b   1.000
_cell.length_c   1.000
_cell.angle_alpha   90.00
_cell.angle_beta   90.00
_cell.angle_gamma   90.00
#
_symmetry.space_group_name_H-M   'P 1'
#
loop_
_entity.id
_entity.type
_entity.pdbx_description
1 polymer ?
#
loop_
_entity_poly.entity_id
_entity_poly.type
_entity_poly.pdbx_seq_one_letter_code
_entity_poly.pdbx_strand_id
1 'polypeptide(L)'
;MDTELLKGTLSLLILSLLERRAMYGYELAATVRQETDGAFQWKAGSLYPSLHKLEKDGLIRAEWQGKSEGRQRKYYQLTEAGRAALAEKTEAWASISKAVNQVLERTHERQ
;
A
#
# COMPACT_ATOMS: atom_id res chain seq x y z
N MET A 1 -15.13 -6.28 -2.99
CA MET A 1 -14.81 -4.85 -3.00
C MET A 1 -14.48 -4.40 -4.42
N ASP A 2 -14.84 -3.19 -4.73
CA ASP A 2 -14.65 -2.61 -6.06
C ASP A 2 -13.18 -2.50 -6.43
N THR A 3 -12.80 -3.10 -7.56
CA THR A 3 -11.40 -3.15 -8.00
C THR A 3 -10.84 -1.77 -8.34
N GLU A 4 -11.68 -0.89 -8.88
CA GLU A 4 -11.25 0.47 -9.20
C GLU A 4 -10.92 1.29 -7.97
N LEU A 5 -11.73 1.14 -6.93
CA LEU A 5 -11.47 1.81 -5.66
C LEU A 5 -10.19 1.28 -5.01
N LEU A 6 -9.90 -0.01 -5.17
CA LEU A 6 -8.69 -0.61 -4.63
C LEU A 6 -7.42 -0.12 -5.31
N LYS A 7 -7.45 0.09 -6.62
CA LYS A 7 -6.28 0.49 -7.40
C LYS A 7 -5.61 1.75 -6.86
N GLY A 8 -6.41 2.74 -6.49
CA GLY A 8 -5.88 4.01 -6.02
C GLY A 8 -5.22 3.95 -4.66
N THR A 9 -5.44 2.87 -3.91
CA THR A 9 -4.94 2.76 -2.54
C THR A 9 -3.73 1.85 -2.39
N LEU A 10 -3.41 1.06 -3.42
CA LEU A 10 -2.37 0.04 -3.32
C LEU A 10 -1.01 0.64 -2.96
N SER A 11 -0.54 1.62 -3.71
CA SER A 11 0.75 2.28 -3.43
C SER A 11 0.78 2.93 -2.06
N LEU A 12 -0.29 3.62 -1.70
CA LEU A 12 -0.41 4.29 -0.40
C LEU A 12 -0.24 3.27 0.74
N LEU A 13 -0.93 2.15 0.65
CA LEU A 13 -0.89 1.16 1.72
C LEU A 13 0.43 0.41 1.77
N ILE A 14 1.05 0.12 0.62
CA ILE A 14 2.38 -0.49 0.60
C ILE A 14 3.38 0.41 1.30
N LEU A 15 3.41 1.69 0.95
CA LEU A 15 4.33 2.64 1.57
C LEU A 15 4.07 2.77 3.08
N SER A 16 2.81 2.79 3.46
CA SER A 16 2.44 2.88 4.88
C SER A 16 2.92 1.67 5.69
N LEU A 17 2.74 0.48 5.15
CA LEU A 17 3.20 -0.74 5.81
C LEU A 17 4.71 -0.77 5.93
N LEU A 18 5.41 -0.37 4.89
CA LEU A 18 6.88 -0.36 4.88
C LEU A 18 7.46 0.73 5.80
N GLU A 19 6.67 1.73 6.16
CA GLU A 19 7.10 2.70 7.18
C GLU A 19 7.28 2.04 8.54
N ARG A 20 6.51 1.00 8.81
CA ARG A 20 6.58 0.28 10.10
C ARG A 20 7.84 -0.58 10.20
N ARG A 21 8.17 -1.31 9.15
CA ARG A 21 9.33 -2.19 9.06
C ARG A 21 9.49 -2.74 7.65
N ALA A 22 10.64 -3.34 7.37
CA ALA A 22 10.85 -4.04 6.12
C ALA A 22 9.92 -5.26 6.04
N MET A 23 9.37 -5.52 4.88
CA MET A 23 8.49 -6.66 4.64
C MET A 23 8.72 -7.23 3.25
N TYR A 24 8.53 -8.55 3.11
CA TYR A 24 8.51 -9.16 1.79
C TYR A 24 7.07 -9.23 1.28
N GLY A 25 6.90 -9.55 -0.01
CA GLY A 25 5.59 -9.43 -0.66
C GLY A 25 4.46 -10.18 0.05
N TYR A 26 4.71 -11.42 0.45
CA TYR A 26 3.71 -12.21 1.16
C TYR A 26 3.28 -11.55 2.48
N GLU A 27 4.26 -10.99 3.22
CA GLU A 27 3.95 -10.31 4.48
C GLU A 27 3.08 -9.08 4.26
N LEU A 28 3.37 -8.31 3.21
CA LEU A 28 2.55 -7.15 2.87
C LEU A 28 1.10 -7.56 2.61
N ALA A 29 0.91 -8.58 1.79
CA ALA A 29 -0.43 -9.06 1.46
C ALA A 29 -1.16 -9.62 2.68
N ALA A 30 -0.45 -10.39 3.50
CA ALA A 30 -1.04 -10.99 4.70
C ALA A 30 -1.42 -9.92 5.72
N THR A 31 -0.57 -8.91 5.89
CA THR A 31 -0.80 -7.84 6.85
C THR A 31 -2.00 -7.00 6.47
N VAL A 32 -2.10 -6.57 5.21
CA VAL A 32 -3.23 -5.75 4.80
C VAL A 32 -4.54 -6.54 4.87
N ARG A 33 -4.52 -7.83 4.53
CA ARG A 33 -5.71 -8.65 4.62
C ARG A 33 -6.18 -8.76 6.06
N GLN A 34 -5.25 -9.01 6.98
CA GLN A 34 -5.58 -9.15 8.39
C GLN A 34 -6.10 -7.85 8.99
N GLU A 35 -5.44 -6.73 8.71
CA GLU A 35 -5.81 -5.44 9.30
C GLU A 35 -7.10 -4.87 8.76
N THR A 36 -7.54 -5.35 7.61
CA THR A 36 -8.80 -4.89 7.00
C THR A 36 -9.90 -5.93 7.05
N ASP A 37 -9.72 -6.97 7.87
CA ASP A 37 -10.68 -8.07 8.01
C ASP A 37 -11.07 -8.67 6.65
N GLY A 38 -10.07 -8.84 5.78
CA GLY A 38 -10.25 -9.43 4.47
C GLY A 38 -10.79 -8.49 3.40
N ALA A 39 -11.00 -7.20 3.72
CA ALA A 39 -11.48 -6.24 2.73
C ALA A 39 -10.47 -6.05 1.60
N PHE A 40 -9.18 -5.99 1.92
CA PHE A 40 -8.13 -5.92 0.91
C PHE A 40 -7.46 -7.29 0.78
N GLN A 41 -7.56 -7.84 -0.41
CA GLN A 41 -6.92 -9.11 -0.75
C GLN A 41 -6.09 -8.90 -2.01
N TRP A 42 -4.83 -8.52 -1.82
CA TRP A 42 -3.93 -8.23 -2.94
C TRP A 42 -3.49 -9.52 -3.59
N LYS A 43 -3.68 -9.59 -4.89
CA LYS A 43 -3.19 -10.71 -5.70
C LYS A 43 -1.80 -10.40 -6.21
N ALA A 44 -1.02 -11.45 -6.44
CA ALA A 44 0.35 -11.31 -6.94
C ALA A 44 0.40 -10.48 -8.22
N GLY A 45 -0.57 -10.67 -9.11
CA GLY A 45 -0.63 -9.95 -10.38
C GLY A 45 -0.81 -8.45 -10.25
N SER A 46 -1.28 -7.97 -9.09
CA SER A 46 -1.39 -6.54 -8.81
C SER A 46 -0.26 -6.06 -7.92
N LEU A 47 0.09 -6.85 -6.91
CA LEU A 47 1.07 -6.46 -5.91
C LEU A 47 2.48 -6.32 -6.50
N TYR A 48 2.96 -7.34 -7.20
CA TYR A 48 4.35 -7.33 -7.67
C TYR A 48 4.64 -6.26 -8.73
N PRO A 49 3.75 -6.00 -9.70
CA PRO A 49 3.97 -4.85 -10.59
C PRO A 49 4.01 -3.52 -9.86
N SER A 50 3.20 -3.36 -8.79
CA SER A 50 3.22 -2.15 -7.98
C SER A 50 4.53 -2.00 -7.22
N LEU A 51 5.03 -3.09 -6.63
CA LEU A 51 6.32 -3.09 -5.95
C LEU A 51 7.45 -2.74 -6.92
N HIS A 52 7.40 -3.31 -8.14
CA HIS A 52 8.38 -3.05 -9.18
C HIS A 52 8.43 -1.57 -9.55
N LYS A 53 7.25 -0.97 -9.72
CA LYS A 53 7.16 0.45 -10.08
C LYS A 53 7.67 1.34 -8.95
N LEU A 54 7.29 1.05 -7.71
CA LEU A 54 7.74 1.82 -6.56
C LEU A 54 9.26 1.75 -6.40
N GLU A 55 9.84 0.58 -6.63
CA GLU A 55 11.28 0.40 -6.58
C GLU A 55 11.97 1.18 -7.70
N LYS A 56 11.43 1.11 -8.91
CA LYS A 56 11.95 1.85 -10.06
C LYS A 56 11.91 3.35 -9.83
N ASP A 57 10.86 3.84 -9.17
CA ASP A 57 10.70 5.26 -8.86
C ASP A 57 11.53 5.70 -7.66
N GLY A 58 12.26 4.78 -7.04
CA GLY A 58 13.12 5.09 -5.92
C GLY A 58 12.42 5.30 -4.59
N LEU A 59 11.15 4.93 -4.48
CA LEU A 59 10.37 5.12 -3.26
C LEU A 59 10.56 3.98 -2.27
N ILE A 60 10.93 2.81 -2.76
CA ILE A 60 11.30 1.66 -1.94
C ILE A 60 12.57 1.06 -2.52
N ARG A 61 13.30 0.32 -1.68
CA ARG A 61 14.45 -0.45 -2.14
C ARG A 61 14.32 -1.88 -1.63
N ALA A 62 14.96 -2.79 -2.32
CA ALA A 62 14.85 -4.21 -2.01
C ALA A 62 16.19 -4.77 -1.57
N GLU A 63 16.14 -5.73 -0.66
CA GLU A 63 17.31 -6.43 -0.18
C GLU A 63 16.97 -7.89 0.00
N TRP A 64 17.80 -8.75 -0.55
CA TRP A 64 17.63 -10.19 -0.39
C TRP A 64 18.14 -10.61 0.97
N GLN A 65 17.30 -11.31 1.73
CA GLN A 65 17.63 -11.82 3.04
C GLN A 65 17.29 -13.30 3.11
N GLY A 66 18.10 -14.05 3.84
CA GLY A 66 17.88 -15.47 4.03
C GLY A 66 19.16 -16.22 4.31
N LYS A 67 19.01 -17.46 4.75
CA LYS A 67 20.16 -18.33 5.02
C LYS A 67 20.68 -18.93 3.72
N SER A 68 21.99 -19.21 3.68
CA SER A 68 22.63 -19.77 2.49
C SER A 68 22.02 -21.09 2.02
N GLU A 69 21.37 -21.84 2.89
CA GLU A 69 20.76 -23.13 2.56
C GLU A 69 19.25 -23.08 2.39
N GLY A 70 18.62 -21.91 2.60
CA GLY A 70 17.18 -21.77 2.52
C GLY A 70 16.76 -20.81 1.42
N ARG A 71 15.44 -20.59 1.36
CA ARG A 71 14.90 -19.60 0.44
C ARG A 71 15.31 -18.21 0.85
N GLN A 72 15.88 -17.48 -0.08
CA GLN A 72 16.08 -16.06 0.11
C GLN A 72 14.77 -15.35 -0.19
N ARG A 73 14.47 -14.33 0.62
CA ARG A 73 13.28 -13.51 0.44
C ARG A 73 13.70 -12.09 0.14
N LYS A 74 12.97 -11.49 -0.77
CA LYS A 74 13.21 -10.10 -1.17
C LYS A 74 12.43 -9.20 -0.23
N TYR A 75 13.14 -8.54 0.67
CA TYR A 75 12.55 -7.59 1.61
C TYR A 75 12.59 -6.20 1.03
N TYR A 76 11.51 -5.48 1.18
CA TYR A 76 11.39 -4.11 0.72
C TYR A 76 11.48 -3.16 1.89
N GLN A 77 12.09 -2.01 1.67
CA GLN A 77 12.26 -0.97 2.68
C GLN A 77 11.85 0.37 2.09
N LEU A 78 11.30 1.22 2.94
CA LEU A 78 10.94 2.57 2.53
C LEU A 78 12.21 3.43 2.45
N THR A 79 12.33 4.22 1.38
CA THR A 79 13.42 5.20 1.25
C THR A 79 12.96 6.55 1.79
N GLU A 80 13.89 7.51 1.88
CA GLU A 80 13.51 8.87 2.26
C GLU A 80 12.52 9.48 1.27
N ALA A 81 12.75 9.25 -0.03
CA ALA A 81 11.82 9.69 -1.07
C ALA A 81 10.45 9.02 -0.87
N GLY A 82 10.46 7.74 -0.45
CA GLY A 82 9.22 7.02 -0.14
C GLY A 82 8.47 7.63 1.04
N ARG A 83 9.18 8.07 2.06
CA ARG A 83 8.54 8.74 3.21
C ARG A 83 7.86 10.04 2.78
N ALA A 84 8.52 10.83 1.95
CA ALA A 84 7.94 12.06 1.42
C ALA A 84 6.70 11.76 0.57
N ALA A 85 6.79 10.76 -0.29
CA ALA A 85 5.66 10.34 -1.11
C ALA A 85 4.49 9.84 -0.27
N LEU A 86 4.79 9.10 0.80
CA LEU A 86 3.76 8.61 1.72
C LEU A 86 3.01 9.76 2.38
N ALA A 87 3.74 10.78 2.83
CA ALA A 87 3.12 11.95 3.46
C ALA A 87 2.17 12.65 2.49
N GLU A 88 2.60 12.87 1.25
CA GLU A 88 1.76 13.49 0.23
C GLU A 88 0.52 12.66 -0.09
N LYS A 89 0.69 11.35 -0.24
CA LYS A 89 -0.43 10.46 -0.55
C LYS A 89 -1.42 10.37 0.60
N THR A 90 -0.94 10.37 1.82
CA THR A 90 -1.78 10.33 3.01
C THR A 90 -2.63 11.59 3.09
N GLU A 91 -2.03 12.74 2.85
CA GLU A 91 -2.74 14.01 2.85
C GLU A 91 -3.78 14.08 1.74
N ALA A 92 -3.40 13.62 0.55
CA ALA A 92 -4.31 13.59 -0.59
C ALA A 92 -5.51 12.67 -0.31
N TRP A 93 -5.27 11.51 0.30
CA TRP A 93 -6.33 10.60 0.67
C TRP A 93 -7.29 11.23 1.67
N ALA A 94 -6.76 11.89 2.70
CA ALA A 94 -7.58 12.55 3.70
C ALA A 94 -8.46 13.63 3.07
N SER A 95 -7.91 14.42 2.16
CA SER A 95 -8.65 15.49 1.48
C SER A 95 -9.74 14.94 0.58
N ILE A 96 -9.42 13.93 -0.22
CA ILE A 96 -10.38 13.33 -1.15
C ILE A 96 -11.51 12.63 -0.40
N SER A 97 -11.18 11.84 0.62
CA SER A 97 -12.22 11.12 1.36
C SER A 97 -13.13 12.08 2.11
N LYS A 98 -12.58 13.16 2.64
CA LYS A 98 -13.40 14.20 3.28
C LYS A 98 -14.37 14.83 2.27
N ALA A 99 -13.85 15.19 1.09
CA ALA A 99 -14.68 15.80 0.05
C ALA A 99 -15.79 14.87 -0.44
N VAL A 100 -15.45 13.60 -0.67
CA VAL A 100 -16.43 12.60 -1.08
C VAL A 100 -17.52 12.44 -0.02
N ASN A 101 -17.11 12.32 1.24
CA ASN A 101 -18.06 12.16 2.34
C ASN A 101 -18.99 13.37 2.50
N GLN A 102 -18.48 14.56 2.23
CA GLN A 102 -19.32 15.77 2.27
C GLN A 102 -20.48 15.68 1.27
N VAL A 103 -20.20 15.21 0.07
CA VAL A 103 -21.25 15.06 -0.95
C VAL A 103 -22.24 13.97 -0.54
N LEU A 104 -21.73 12.82 -0.10
CA LEU A 104 -22.57 11.69 0.32
C LEU A 104 -23.47 12.05 1.48
N GLU A 105 -22.95 12.76 2.48
CA GLU A 105 -23.70 13.18 3.65
C GLU A 105 -24.84 14.15 3.28
N ARG A 106 -24.57 15.11 2.39
CA ARG A 106 -25.59 16.04 1.93
C ARG A 106 -26.68 15.34 1.14
N THR A 107 -26.32 14.34 0.35
CA THR A 107 -27.30 13.54 -0.38
C THR A 107 -28.24 12.83 0.59
N HIS A 108 -27.72 12.26 1.66
CA HIS A 108 -28.53 11.59 2.67
C HIS A 108 -29.41 12.55 3.47
N GLU A 109 -28.92 13.74 3.77
CA GLU A 109 -29.69 14.74 4.50
C GLU A 109 -30.94 15.21 3.75
N ARG A 110 -30.88 15.14 2.40
CA ARG A 110 -32.01 15.58 1.57
C ARG A 110 -33.08 14.51 1.36
N GLN A 111 -32.83 13.32 1.84
CA GLN A 111 -33.78 12.23 1.81
C GLN A 111 -34.46 12.09 3.16
#